data_1e9bed14f6000c36ca9bf0616c5be3e4
#
_entry.id   1e9bed14f6000c36ca9bf0616c5be3e4
#
_cell.length_a   1.000
_cell.length_b   1.000
_cell.length_c   1.000
_cell.angle_alpha   90.00
_cell.angle_beta   90.00
_cell.angle_gamma   90.00
#
_symmetry.space_group_name_H-M   'P 1'
#
loop_
_entity.id
_entity.type
_entity.pdbx_description
1 polymer ?
#
loop_
_entity_poly.entity_id
_entity_poly.type
_entity_poly.pdbx_seq_one_letter_code
_entity_poly.pdbx_strand_id
1 'polypeptide(L)'
;YAVSEYIMKELRQFFHLSISVDETIYMAVFISGQRIWPSGSRDLTDIKNLDVHQITLSIIKKVNEILHINFMRDSRLLTELSGHIQPTIARLRAGIPVENPLLKEFQESYPSVYKACEEGLSLLCPILGIKKVPASEIGFITLYSQWQWNVLKKKSKSFLL
;
A
#
# COMPACT_ATOMS: atom_id res chain seq x y z
N TYR A 1 -14.58 2.15 8.05
CA TYR A 1 -14.69 0.91 8.82
C TYR A 1 -16.10 0.33 8.74
N ALA A 2 -17.18 1.10 9.04
CA ALA A 2 -18.56 0.61 9.02
C ALA A 2 -18.99 -0.07 7.70
N VAL A 3 -18.57 0.49 6.56
CA VAL A 3 -18.84 -0.10 5.24
C VAL A 3 -18.16 -1.47 5.11
N SER A 4 -16.92 -1.59 5.57
CA SER A 4 -16.17 -2.85 5.51
C SER A 4 -16.79 -3.91 6.40
N GLU A 5 -17.22 -3.54 7.62
CA GLU A 5 -17.95 -4.44 8.50
C GLU A 5 -19.24 -4.95 7.86
N TYR A 6 -20.00 -4.07 7.21
CA TYR A 6 -21.21 -4.44 6.52
C TYR A 6 -20.93 -5.43 5.39
N ILE A 7 -19.97 -5.10 4.50
CA ILE A 7 -19.58 -5.98 3.39
C ILE A 7 -19.12 -7.35 3.91
N MET A 8 -18.26 -7.37 4.92
CA MET A 8 -17.73 -8.63 5.46
C MET A 8 -18.79 -9.46 6.17
N LYS A 9 -19.79 -8.80 6.80
CA LYS A 9 -20.95 -9.48 7.37
C LYS A 9 -21.79 -10.17 6.30
N GLU A 10 -22.09 -9.48 5.21
CA GLU A 10 -22.84 -10.05 4.09
C GLU A 10 -22.09 -11.23 3.43
N LEU A 11 -20.77 -11.10 3.23
CA LEU A 11 -19.94 -12.18 2.70
C LEU A 11 -19.94 -13.41 3.65
N ARG A 12 -19.85 -13.21 4.97
CA ARG A 12 -19.95 -14.31 5.94
C ARG A 12 -21.26 -15.06 5.81
N GLN A 13 -22.36 -14.32 5.71
CA GLN A 13 -23.71 -14.91 5.63
C GLN A 13 -23.95 -15.64 4.30
N PHE A 14 -23.56 -15.02 3.19
CA PHE A 14 -23.84 -15.55 1.86
C PHE A 14 -22.96 -16.75 1.49
N PHE A 15 -21.67 -16.68 1.82
CA PHE A 15 -20.70 -17.72 1.46
C PHE A 15 -20.34 -18.67 2.62
N HIS A 16 -20.93 -18.50 3.79
CA HIS A 16 -20.62 -19.27 5.01
C HIS A 16 -19.11 -19.24 5.36
N LEU A 17 -18.45 -18.09 5.16
CA LEU A 17 -17.03 -17.90 5.42
C LEU A 17 -16.77 -17.52 6.87
N SER A 18 -15.66 -18.02 7.40
CA SER A 18 -15.10 -17.51 8.65
C SER A 18 -14.14 -16.37 8.32
N ILE A 19 -14.55 -15.12 8.55
CA ILE A 19 -13.77 -13.93 8.28
C ILE A 19 -13.34 -13.33 9.63
N SER A 20 -12.05 -13.11 9.80
CA SER A 20 -11.45 -12.53 11.01
C SER A 20 -11.69 -11.00 11.11
N VAL A 21 -11.39 -10.45 12.28
CA VAL A 21 -11.36 -9.00 12.47
C VAL A 21 -10.26 -8.37 11.61
N ASP A 22 -9.09 -9.01 11.51
CA ASP A 22 -7.95 -8.52 10.72
C ASP A 22 -8.29 -8.41 9.23
N GLU A 23 -9.04 -9.38 8.67
CA GLU A 23 -9.52 -9.32 7.30
C GLU A 23 -10.52 -8.17 7.08
N THR A 24 -11.35 -7.89 8.09
CA THR A 24 -12.29 -6.76 8.07
C THR A 24 -11.54 -5.43 8.09
N ILE A 25 -10.50 -5.31 8.92
CA ILE A 25 -9.61 -4.15 8.97
C ILE A 25 -8.87 -3.98 7.65
N TYR A 26 -8.32 -5.07 7.10
CA TYR A 26 -7.66 -5.04 5.79
C TYR A 26 -8.58 -4.51 4.69
N MET A 27 -9.84 -4.99 4.66
CA MET A 27 -10.84 -4.49 3.71
C MET A 27 -11.15 -3.01 3.93
N ALA A 28 -11.20 -2.54 5.17
CA ALA A 28 -11.42 -1.13 5.48
C ALA A 28 -10.31 -0.25 4.93
N VAL A 29 -9.05 -0.66 5.13
CA VAL A 29 -7.87 0.02 4.61
C VAL A 29 -7.87 0.01 3.09
N PHE A 30 -8.16 -1.13 2.46
CA PHE A 30 -8.26 -1.27 1.01
C PHE A 30 -9.30 -0.33 0.42
N ILE A 31 -10.53 -0.32 0.96
CA ILE A 31 -11.61 0.56 0.48
C ILE A 31 -11.25 2.04 0.67
N SER A 32 -10.64 2.39 1.81
CA SER A 32 -10.21 3.77 2.08
C SER A 32 -9.14 4.24 1.10
N GLY A 33 -8.24 3.34 0.71
CA GLY A 33 -7.19 3.61 -0.27
C GLY A 33 -7.70 3.75 -1.71
N GLN A 34 -8.85 3.16 -2.03
CA GLN A 34 -9.46 3.16 -3.37
C GLN A 34 -10.43 4.32 -3.60
N ARG A 35 -10.38 5.39 -2.79
CA ARG A 35 -11.35 6.49 -2.90
C ARG A 35 -11.54 6.95 -4.34
N ILE A 36 -12.81 6.84 -4.75
CA ILE A 36 -13.36 7.07 -6.08
C ILE A 36 -12.96 8.47 -6.60
N TRP A 37 -12.48 8.49 -7.82
CA TRP A 37 -12.22 9.70 -8.59
C TRP A 37 -13.51 10.50 -8.76
N PRO A 38 -13.50 11.82 -8.56
CA PRO A 38 -14.59 12.63 -9.04
C PRO A 38 -14.68 12.48 -10.56
N SER A 39 -15.83 12.05 -11.05
CA SER A 39 -16.10 12.00 -12.47
C SER A 39 -15.91 13.42 -13.05
N GLY A 40 -14.80 13.68 -13.73
CA GLY A 40 -14.52 14.99 -14.31
C GLY A 40 -13.11 15.54 -14.12
N SER A 41 -12.19 14.90 -13.40
CA SER A 41 -10.81 15.37 -13.31
C SER A 41 -10.09 15.15 -14.66
N ARG A 42 -9.77 16.26 -15.35
CA ARG A 42 -9.19 16.27 -16.71
C ARG A 42 -7.72 15.84 -16.80
N ASP A 43 -7.05 15.56 -15.67
CA ASP A 43 -5.60 15.35 -15.62
C ASP A 43 -5.15 13.88 -15.61
N LEU A 44 -6.02 12.94 -16.01
CA LEU A 44 -5.62 11.52 -16.13
C LEU A 44 -4.68 11.23 -17.31
N THR A 45 -4.59 12.16 -18.27
CA THR A 45 -3.75 11.98 -19.46
C THR A 45 -2.25 11.97 -19.13
N ASP A 46 -1.83 12.73 -18.11
CA ASP A 46 -0.43 12.80 -17.70
C ASP A 46 0.05 11.55 -16.92
N ILE A 47 -0.86 10.84 -16.26
CA ILE A 47 -0.50 9.57 -15.58
C ILE A 47 -0.18 8.47 -16.59
N LYS A 48 -0.78 8.50 -17.78
CA LYS A 48 -0.51 7.53 -18.85
C LYS A 48 0.95 7.57 -19.33
N ASN A 49 1.63 8.68 -19.12
CA ASN A 49 3.04 8.86 -19.52
C ASN A 49 4.03 8.46 -18.43
N LEU A 50 3.58 8.16 -17.19
CA LEU A 50 4.44 7.66 -16.13
C LEU A 50 4.49 6.13 -16.20
N ASP A 51 5.69 5.61 -16.29
CA ASP A 51 5.90 4.17 -16.12
C ASP A 51 5.79 3.80 -14.64
N VAL A 52 4.54 3.59 -14.19
CA VAL A 52 4.23 3.21 -12.81
C VAL A 52 4.97 1.94 -12.39
N HIS A 53 5.21 1.03 -13.32
CA HIS A 53 5.93 -0.20 -13.05
C HIS A 53 7.40 0.09 -12.69
N GLN A 54 8.08 0.93 -13.46
CA GLN A 54 9.46 1.35 -13.18
C GLN A 54 9.58 2.15 -11.89
N ILE A 55 8.60 3.02 -11.62
CA ILE A 55 8.53 3.76 -10.35
C ILE A 55 8.38 2.78 -9.19
N THR A 56 7.48 1.80 -9.29
CA THR A 56 7.27 0.80 -8.26
C THR A 56 8.52 -0.05 -8.02
N LEU A 57 9.21 -0.46 -9.09
CA LEU A 57 10.49 -1.17 -8.97
C LEU A 57 11.53 -0.35 -8.21
N SER A 58 11.62 0.94 -8.49
CA SER A 58 12.56 1.84 -7.80
C SER A 58 12.22 1.98 -6.32
N ILE A 59 10.93 2.08 -5.98
CA ILE A 59 10.45 2.11 -4.58
C ILE A 59 10.81 0.80 -3.86
N ILE A 60 10.50 -0.35 -4.46
CA ILE A 60 10.83 -1.67 -3.91
C ILE A 60 12.33 -1.81 -3.69
N LYS A 61 13.15 -1.41 -4.65
CA LYS A 61 14.60 -1.44 -4.55
C LYS A 61 15.08 -0.63 -3.35
N LYS A 62 14.58 0.59 -3.18
CA LYS A 62 14.92 1.45 -2.06
C LYS A 62 14.53 0.85 -0.71
N VAL A 63 13.33 0.30 -0.61
CA VAL A 63 12.86 -0.41 0.60
C VAL A 63 13.74 -1.63 0.92
N ASN A 64 14.11 -2.42 -0.10
CA ASN A 64 15.00 -3.57 0.05
C ASN A 64 16.38 -3.19 0.59
N GLU A 65 16.95 -2.10 0.08
CA GLU A 65 18.24 -1.58 0.52
C GLU A 65 18.21 -1.20 2.00
N ILE A 66 17.15 -0.53 2.44
CA ILE A 66 17.01 -0.06 3.84
C ILE A 66 16.73 -1.21 4.80
N LEU A 67 15.88 -2.17 4.41
CA LEU A 67 15.50 -3.28 5.25
C LEU A 67 16.44 -4.49 5.15
N HIS A 68 17.46 -4.43 4.27
CA HIS A 68 18.38 -5.53 3.97
C HIS A 68 17.66 -6.84 3.60
N ILE A 69 16.64 -6.72 2.74
CA ILE A 69 15.81 -7.83 2.27
C ILE A 69 15.76 -7.86 0.74
N ASN A 70 15.22 -8.94 0.17
CA ASN A 70 15.08 -9.06 -1.27
C ASN A 70 13.65 -9.42 -1.66
N PHE A 71 12.82 -8.41 -1.85
CA PHE A 71 11.46 -8.55 -2.40
C PHE A 71 11.44 -8.67 -3.94
N MET A 72 12.58 -8.46 -4.63
CA MET A 72 12.64 -8.47 -6.09
C MET A 72 12.33 -9.84 -6.72
N ARG A 73 12.34 -10.90 -5.92
CA ARG A 73 12.02 -12.26 -6.39
C ARG A 73 10.53 -12.56 -6.44
N ASP A 74 9.71 -11.65 -5.93
CA ASP A 74 8.26 -11.83 -5.88
C ASP A 74 7.57 -10.92 -6.92
N SER A 75 7.33 -11.49 -8.12
CA SER A 75 6.62 -10.79 -9.20
C SER A 75 5.20 -10.39 -8.81
N ARG A 76 4.60 -11.11 -7.86
CA ARG A 76 3.26 -10.82 -7.36
C ARG A 76 3.24 -9.53 -6.56
N LEU A 77 4.23 -9.33 -5.68
CA LEU A 77 4.37 -8.07 -4.95
C LEU A 77 4.45 -6.87 -5.88
N LEU A 78 5.25 -6.97 -6.94
CA LEU A 78 5.41 -5.89 -7.91
C LEU A 78 4.07 -5.52 -8.58
N THR A 79 3.30 -6.53 -8.98
CA THR A 79 1.99 -6.31 -9.60
C THR A 79 1.00 -5.69 -8.63
N GLU A 80 0.91 -6.25 -7.43
CA GLU A 80 0.00 -5.77 -6.39
C GLU A 80 0.38 -4.34 -5.95
N LEU A 81 1.66 -4.08 -5.70
CA LEU A 81 2.12 -2.75 -5.28
C LEU A 81 1.95 -1.71 -6.39
N SER A 82 2.17 -2.07 -7.66
CA SER A 82 1.89 -1.16 -8.79
C SER A 82 0.41 -0.75 -8.84
N GLY A 83 -0.49 -1.69 -8.53
CA GLY A 83 -1.92 -1.44 -8.41
C GLY A 83 -2.28 -0.43 -7.31
N HIS A 84 -1.42 -0.25 -6.29
CA HIS A 84 -1.60 0.73 -5.22
C HIS A 84 -0.84 2.03 -5.47
N ILE A 85 0.34 1.97 -6.06
CA ILE A 85 1.13 3.16 -6.40
C ILE A 85 0.40 4.03 -7.44
N GLN A 86 -0.27 3.42 -8.41
CA GLN A 86 -1.01 4.17 -9.43
C GLN A 86 -2.10 5.09 -8.84
N PRO A 87 -3.05 4.61 -8.02
CA PRO A 87 -4.03 5.49 -7.38
C PRO A 87 -3.40 6.47 -6.36
N THR A 88 -2.31 6.10 -5.70
CA THR A 88 -1.55 6.99 -4.82
C THR A 88 -1.00 8.19 -5.61
N ILE A 89 -0.33 7.96 -6.73
CA ILE A 89 0.18 9.02 -7.62
C ILE A 89 -0.96 9.95 -8.05
N ALA A 90 -2.07 9.36 -8.40
CA ALA A 90 -3.23 10.07 -8.84
C ALA A 90 -3.82 11.00 -7.76
N ARG A 91 -3.98 10.49 -6.53
CA ARG A 91 -4.45 11.30 -5.38
C ARG A 91 -3.47 12.41 -5.03
N LEU A 92 -2.17 12.10 -5.01
CA LEU A 92 -1.12 13.07 -4.72
C LEU A 92 -1.12 14.23 -5.71
N ARG A 93 -1.29 13.96 -7.01
CA ARG A 93 -1.41 14.99 -8.05
C ARG A 93 -2.68 15.84 -7.89
N ALA A 94 -3.79 15.20 -7.58
CA ALA A 94 -5.07 15.86 -7.41
C ALA A 94 -5.20 16.58 -6.05
N GLY A 95 -4.22 16.44 -5.15
CA GLY A 95 -4.30 16.99 -3.79
C GLY A 95 -5.44 16.39 -2.97
N ILE A 96 -5.85 15.14 -3.28
CA ILE A 96 -6.95 14.46 -2.58
C ILE A 96 -6.39 13.83 -1.30
N PRO A 97 -6.83 14.29 -0.11
CA PRO A 97 -6.38 13.70 1.14
C PRO A 97 -7.04 12.34 1.36
N VAL A 98 -6.30 11.44 1.99
CA VAL A 98 -6.81 10.16 2.50
C VAL A 98 -6.48 10.04 3.99
N GLU A 99 -7.32 9.32 4.71
CA GLU A 99 -7.09 8.96 6.10
C GLU A 99 -6.78 7.47 6.21
N ASN A 100 -5.73 7.14 6.96
CA ASN A 100 -5.36 5.76 7.25
C ASN A 100 -5.66 5.47 8.72
N PRO A 101 -6.67 4.67 9.02
CA PRO A 101 -7.07 4.39 10.41
C PRO A 101 -6.00 3.62 11.20
N LEU A 102 -5.08 2.94 10.52
CA LEU A 102 -4.01 2.15 11.13
C LEU A 102 -2.65 2.88 11.14
N LEU A 103 -2.62 4.16 10.75
CA LEU A 103 -1.36 4.91 10.64
C LEU A 103 -0.53 4.87 11.94
N LYS A 104 -1.18 5.14 13.07
CA LYS A 104 -0.52 5.13 14.38
C LYS A 104 0.04 3.75 14.72
N GLU A 105 -0.72 2.71 14.46
CA GLU A 105 -0.29 1.31 14.68
C GLU A 105 0.94 0.97 13.85
N PHE A 106 0.99 1.36 12.57
CA PHE A 106 2.15 1.12 11.72
C PHE A 106 3.39 1.85 12.20
N GLN A 107 3.23 3.09 12.64
CA GLN A 107 4.35 3.89 13.16
C GLN A 107 4.91 3.33 14.48
N GLU A 108 4.05 2.81 15.35
CA GLU A 108 4.44 2.26 16.65
C GLU A 108 4.93 0.80 16.56
N SER A 109 4.22 -0.06 15.82
CA SER A 109 4.51 -1.50 15.77
C SER A 109 5.53 -1.88 14.72
N TYR A 110 5.65 -1.09 13.63
CA TYR A 110 6.52 -1.38 12.50
C TYR A 110 7.38 -0.18 12.07
N PRO A 111 8.05 0.53 12.98
CA PRO A 111 8.73 1.80 12.68
C PRO A 111 9.78 1.67 11.59
N SER A 112 10.53 0.55 11.54
CA SER A 112 11.56 0.33 10.52
C SER A 112 10.97 0.16 9.13
N VAL A 113 9.85 -0.59 9.01
CA VAL A 113 9.15 -0.79 7.72
C VAL A 113 8.51 0.51 7.27
N TYR A 114 7.86 1.23 8.19
CA TYR A 114 7.25 2.53 7.91
C TYR A 114 8.29 3.52 7.38
N LYS A 115 9.45 3.62 8.05
CA LYS A 115 10.54 4.50 7.62
C LYS A 115 11.10 4.11 6.25
N ALA A 116 11.27 2.81 5.99
CA ALA A 116 11.74 2.34 4.69
C ALA A 116 10.73 2.69 3.58
N CYS A 117 9.42 2.56 3.84
CA CYS A 117 8.37 2.97 2.91
C CYS A 117 8.34 4.49 2.70
N GLU A 118 8.54 5.29 3.75
CA GLU A 118 8.67 6.75 3.66
C GLU A 118 9.81 7.15 2.72
N GLU A 119 11.00 6.59 2.92
CA GLU A 119 12.17 6.83 2.07
C GLU A 119 11.94 6.34 0.62
N GLY A 120 11.32 5.17 0.45
CA GLY A 120 10.98 4.65 -0.88
C GLY A 120 10.00 5.57 -1.62
N LEU A 121 8.92 5.98 -0.96
CA LEU A 121 7.92 6.87 -1.53
C LEU A 121 8.40 8.30 -1.75
N SER A 122 9.46 8.73 -1.06
CA SER A 122 10.08 10.05 -1.29
C SER A 122 10.57 10.23 -2.74
N LEU A 123 10.82 9.13 -3.46
CA LEU A 123 11.16 9.15 -4.89
C LEU A 123 10.03 9.75 -5.74
N LEU A 124 8.78 9.75 -5.26
CA LEU A 124 7.66 10.41 -5.94
C LEU A 124 7.71 11.94 -5.83
N CYS A 125 8.38 12.50 -4.83
CA CYS A 125 8.38 13.94 -4.59
C CYS A 125 8.88 14.75 -5.78
N PRO A 126 10.07 14.48 -6.35
CA PRO A 126 10.55 15.21 -7.53
C PRO A 126 9.72 14.93 -8.78
N ILE A 127 9.16 13.73 -8.92
CA ILE A 127 8.33 13.34 -10.08
C ILE A 127 7.00 14.11 -10.09
N LEU A 128 6.42 14.34 -8.91
CA LEU A 128 5.12 14.96 -8.75
C LEU A 128 5.18 16.45 -8.37
N GLY A 129 6.38 17.00 -8.15
CA GLY A 129 6.55 18.38 -7.70
C GLY A 129 6.01 18.66 -6.30
N ILE A 130 5.94 17.65 -5.43
CA ILE A 130 5.44 17.78 -4.05
C ILE A 130 6.60 17.78 -3.05
N LYS A 131 6.40 18.44 -1.91
CA LYS A 131 7.45 18.54 -0.87
C LYS A 131 7.65 17.22 -0.11
N LYS A 132 6.56 16.50 0.17
CA LYS A 132 6.57 15.22 0.88
C LYS A 132 5.32 14.40 0.58
N VAL A 133 5.43 13.09 0.74
CA VAL A 133 4.26 12.19 0.68
C VAL A 133 3.54 12.24 2.04
N PRO A 134 2.20 12.36 2.07
CA PRO A 134 1.44 12.33 3.32
C PRO A 134 1.60 11.02 4.09
N ALA A 135 1.62 11.11 5.42
CA ALA A 135 1.80 9.97 6.31
C ALA A 135 0.78 8.83 6.08
N SER A 136 -0.46 9.18 5.77
CA SER A 136 -1.52 8.21 5.48
C SER A 136 -1.23 7.37 4.24
N GLU A 137 -0.67 7.96 3.18
CA GLU A 137 -0.26 7.22 1.97
C GLU A 137 0.91 6.28 2.27
N ILE A 138 1.88 6.73 3.09
CA ILE A 138 2.98 5.88 3.54
C ILE A 138 2.45 4.69 4.33
N GLY A 139 1.47 4.90 5.22
CA GLY A 139 0.84 3.84 5.99
C GLY A 139 0.16 2.78 5.14
N PHE A 140 -0.50 3.15 4.03
CA PHE A 140 -1.08 2.17 3.12
C PHE A 140 -0.03 1.28 2.46
N ILE A 141 1.09 1.86 2.03
CA ILE A 141 2.19 1.08 1.42
C ILE A 141 2.90 0.22 2.48
N THR A 142 3.00 0.70 3.72
CA THR A 142 3.56 -0.06 4.83
C THR A 142 2.79 -1.35 5.09
N LEU A 143 1.47 -1.34 4.99
CA LEU A 143 0.62 -2.52 5.14
C LEU A 143 1.03 -3.64 4.17
N TYR A 144 1.21 -3.31 2.88
CA TYR A 144 1.63 -4.28 1.85
C TYR A 144 3.04 -4.80 2.10
N SER A 145 3.97 -3.93 2.44
CA SER A 145 5.35 -4.28 2.75
C SER A 145 5.43 -5.19 3.98
N GLN A 146 4.64 -4.93 5.01
CA GLN A 146 4.58 -5.72 6.23
C GLN A 146 3.98 -7.11 6.00
N TRP A 147 2.93 -7.22 5.21
CA TRP A 147 2.33 -8.51 4.86
C TRP A 147 3.35 -9.40 4.14
N GLN A 148 4.07 -8.89 3.15
CA GLN A 148 5.13 -9.61 2.45
C GLN A 148 6.31 -9.97 3.36
N TRP A 149 6.70 -9.08 4.26
CA TRP A 149 7.70 -9.36 5.28
C TRP A 149 7.35 -10.57 6.13
N ASN A 150 6.11 -10.67 6.57
CA ASN A 150 5.63 -11.79 7.37
C ASN A 150 5.60 -13.10 6.57
N VAL A 151 5.21 -13.06 5.30
CA VAL A 151 5.23 -14.23 4.40
C VAL A 151 6.67 -14.74 4.20
N LEU A 152 7.63 -13.85 3.97
CA LEU A 152 9.03 -14.21 3.77
C LEU A 152 9.66 -14.77 5.05
N LYS A 153 9.38 -14.19 6.21
CA LYS A 153 9.84 -14.73 7.50
C LYS A 153 9.30 -16.14 7.79
N LYS A 154 8.05 -16.43 7.44
CA LYS A 154 7.48 -17.79 7.57
C LYS A 154 8.18 -18.78 6.64
N LYS A 155 8.43 -18.41 5.37
CA LYS A 155 9.15 -19.26 4.41
C LYS A 155 10.59 -19.54 4.86
N SER A 156 11.31 -18.54 5.34
CA SER A 156 12.69 -18.70 5.84
C SER A 156 12.79 -19.66 7.02
N LYS A 157 11.82 -19.65 7.93
CA LYS A 157 11.78 -20.62 9.06
C LYS A 157 11.42 -22.05 8.62
N SER A 158 10.71 -22.23 7.53
CA SER A 158 10.32 -23.54 6.98
C SER A 158 11.45 -24.26 6.23
N PHE A 159 12.53 -23.55 5.86
CA PHE A 159 13.72 -24.12 5.21
C PHE A 159 14.84 -24.50 6.19
N LEU A 160 14.67 -24.23 7.49
CA LEU A 160 15.65 -24.53 8.55
C LEU A 160 15.21 -25.71 9.45
N LEU A 161 14.16 -26.40 9.10
CA LEU A 161 13.70 -27.66 9.67
C LEU A 161 13.73 -28.78 8.62
#